data_c2923e20560e249c37b3afb953967442
#
_entry.id   c2923e20560e249c37b3afb953967442
#
_cell.length_a   1.000
_cell.length_b   1.000
_cell.length_c   1.000
_cell.angle_alpha   90.00
_cell.angle_beta   90.00
_cell.angle_gamma   90.00
#
_symmetry.space_group_name_H-M   'P 1'
#
loop_
_entity.id
_entity.type
_entity.pdbx_description
1 polymer ?
#
loop_
_entity_poly.entity_id
_entity_poly.type
_entity_poly.pdbx_seq_one_letter_code
_entity_poly.pdbx_strand_id
1 'polypeptide(L)'
;MTDLKWWETAVIYQIYPRSFQDSNSDGIGDLPGITTRLEYIANLGVDAIWISPFYPSPQKDFGYDVSEYCDINPEYGTLADFDALISKAHGLGLRVMIDIVPGHCSDQHAWFEESRQSRDNPKADWFHWSDPLADGSAPTNWLSFFGGRAWTWEPRRQQYYLHNFLPSQPNLNHANPSVVEAFRQIARFWFDRGVDGFRMDAVHTVNADTAPYRDNLPKLNFKLGSLPQEQQPFFRQLHDSAQLNQPAIQSFIEAFRKVADEYEGDRFLMGELHGDNPVLASETFTAPGRLNATYNFNLLEWAGLDVAGLEQAISNAIEAFNGTGRLTFAFSNHDVPRSATRQLAPLGLGPEHQEALQLLLLKLETSLIGSTCVYQGEELALSDVQDIPLGQMQDPWGIEFAPVFLGRDTCRTPMVWRKSDNSWGGFSDAFSTWLPIAEPHLSRAGIDEAERPGSVYCQFAEFLTWRKAQPAMMRANNMTLVASGPKEIVFDRMSETQNLRCRFDFETLTASIAEI
;
A
#
# COMPACT_ATOMS: atom_id res chain seq x y z
N MET A 1 -14.15 -27.30 -13.05
CA MET A 1 -13.22 -26.15 -13.01
C MET A 1 -13.89 -25.11 -12.14
N THR A 2 -13.36 -24.80 -10.96
CA THR A 2 -13.81 -23.62 -10.20
C THR A 2 -13.40 -22.41 -11.02
N ASP A 3 -14.37 -21.55 -11.37
CA ASP A 3 -14.07 -20.30 -12.08
C ASP A 3 -13.11 -19.47 -11.22
N LEU A 4 -11.98 -19.03 -11.80
CA LEU A 4 -11.01 -18.18 -11.13
C LEU A 4 -11.70 -16.87 -10.73
N LYS A 5 -11.49 -16.46 -9.49
CA LYS A 5 -11.88 -15.15 -9.04
C LYS A 5 -11.00 -14.10 -9.73
N TRP A 6 -11.59 -12.96 -10.12
CA TRP A 6 -10.87 -11.93 -10.88
C TRP A 6 -9.57 -11.47 -10.20
N TRP A 7 -9.57 -11.43 -8.87
CA TRP A 7 -8.45 -10.93 -8.06
C TRP A 7 -7.31 -11.96 -7.87
N GLU A 8 -7.53 -13.24 -8.14
CA GLU A 8 -6.53 -14.30 -7.84
C GLU A 8 -5.23 -14.17 -8.63
N THR A 9 -5.29 -13.51 -9.79
CA THR A 9 -4.13 -13.27 -10.67
C THR A 9 -4.07 -11.83 -11.18
N ALA A 10 -4.83 -10.93 -10.56
CA ALA A 10 -4.96 -9.55 -11.02
C ALA A 10 -3.64 -8.78 -10.91
N VAL A 11 -3.40 -7.94 -11.89
CA VAL A 11 -2.42 -6.85 -11.80
C VAL A 11 -3.19 -5.57 -11.47
N ILE A 12 -2.88 -4.96 -10.34
CA ILE A 12 -3.57 -3.82 -9.76
C ILE A 12 -2.65 -2.60 -9.87
N TYR A 13 -3.10 -1.53 -10.49
CA TYR A 13 -2.33 -0.29 -10.60
C TYR A 13 -2.67 0.64 -9.43
N GLN A 14 -1.70 0.91 -8.58
CA GLN A 14 -1.88 1.81 -7.44
C GLN A 14 -1.73 3.26 -7.85
N ILE A 15 -2.73 4.07 -7.50
CA ILE A 15 -2.79 5.52 -7.73
C ILE A 15 -2.69 6.24 -6.39
N TYR A 16 -1.73 7.17 -6.28
CA TYR A 16 -1.65 8.15 -5.20
C TYR A 16 -2.27 9.46 -5.70
N PRO A 17 -3.53 9.79 -5.30
CA PRO A 17 -4.33 10.82 -5.96
C PRO A 17 -3.61 12.16 -6.11
N ARG A 18 -3.03 12.68 -5.01
CA ARG A 18 -2.33 13.98 -4.99
C ARG A 18 -1.25 14.15 -6.05
N SER A 19 -0.65 13.05 -6.49
CA SER A 19 0.50 13.02 -7.40
C SER A 19 0.18 12.44 -8.77
N PHE A 20 -1.08 12.16 -9.09
CA PHE A 20 -1.40 11.49 -10.34
C PHE A 20 -1.68 12.47 -11.48
N GLN A 21 -2.72 13.30 -11.38
CA GLN A 21 -3.07 14.33 -12.35
C GLN A 21 -3.93 15.39 -11.70
N ASP A 22 -3.52 16.64 -11.81
CA ASP A 22 -4.29 17.82 -11.45
C ASP A 22 -5.18 18.25 -12.62
N SER A 23 -6.48 18.44 -12.38
CA SER A 23 -7.45 18.87 -13.38
C SER A 23 -7.95 20.29 -13.19
N ASN A 24 -7.73 20.87 -11.99
CA ASN A 24 -8.29 22.15 -11.59
C ASN A 24 -7.24 23.28 -11.44
N SER A 25 -5.96 22.94 -11.66
CA SER A 25 -4.81 23.86 -11.60
C SER A 25 -4.51 24.42 -10.21
N ASP A 26 -4.70 23.62 -9.15
CA ASP A 26 -4.32 23.98 -7.78
C ASP A 26 -2.96 23.39 -7.34
N GLY A 27 -2.35 22.53 -8.16
CA GLY A 27 -1.07 21.90 -7.91
C GLY A 27 -1.19 20.55 -7.20
N ILE A 28 -2.41 20.05 -7.00
CA ILE A 28 -2.75 18.79 -6.33
C ILE A 28 -3.54 17.91 -7.31
N GLY A 29 -3.17 16.66 -7.45
CA GLY A 29 -3.94 15.72 -8.28
C GLY A 29 -5.30 15.39 -7.67
N ASP A 30 -6.29 15.07 -8.51
CA ASP A 30 -7.69 14.92 -8.14
C ASP A 30 -8.39 13.76 -8.88
N LEU A 31 -9.63 13.41 -8.48
CA LEU A 31 -10.42 12.34 -9.09
C LEU A 31 -10.80 12.61 -10.57
N PRO A 32 -11.21 13.83 -10.96
CA PRO A 32 -11.38 14.14 -12.37
C PRO A 32 -10.09 13.98 -13.18
N GLY A 33 -8.94 14.36 -12.64
CA GLY A 33 -7.64 14.14 -13.25
C GLY A 33 -7.35 12.65 -13.46
N ILE A 34 -7.55 11.82 -12.43
CA ILE A 34 -7.45 10.37 -12.56
C ILE A 34 -8.35 9.86 -13.69
N THR A 35 -9.60 10.34 -13.72
CA THR A 35 -10.58 9.94 -14.73
C THR A 35 -10.12 10.22 -16.15
N THR A 36 -9.36 11.32 -16.38
CA THR A 36 -8.80 11.63 -17.71
C THR A 36 -7.74 10.63 -18.15
N ARG A 37 -7.04 9.96 -17.20
CA ARG A 37 -5.91 9.05 -17.45
C ARG A 37 -6.28 7.57 -17.40
N LEU A 38 -7.54 7.19 -17.17
CA LEU A 38 -7.96 5.79 -17.09
C LEU A 38 -7.69 4.99 -18.38
N GLU A 39 -7.76 5.61 -19.55
CA GLU A 39 -7.43 4.95 -20.82
C GLU A 39 -5.94 4.59 -20.90
N TYR A 40 -5.05 5.44 -20.39
CA TYR A 40 -3.62 5.13 -20.28
C TYR A 40 -3.39 3.89 -19.40
N ILE A 41 -4.08 3.81 -18.26
CA ILE A 41 -3.98 2.68 -17.34
C ILE A 41 -4.56 1.40 -17.97
N ALA A 42 -5.73 1.49 -18.62
CA ALA A 42 -6.35 0.36 -19.28
C ALA A 42 -5.49 -0.19 -20.42
N ASN A 43 -4.87 0.69 -21.21
CA ASN A 43 -3.97 0.33 -22.31
C ASN A 43 -2.66 -0.32 -21.83
N LEU A 44 -2.23 -0.07 -20.59
CA LEU A 44 -1.13 -0.81 -19.98
C LEU A 44 -1.47 -2.29 -19.79
N GLY A 45 -2.76 -2.63 -19.70
CA GLY A 45 -3.22 -4.01 -19.63
C GLY A 45 -3.41 -4.54 -18.20
N VAL A 46 -3.49 -3.69 -17.20
CA VAL A 46 -3.83 -4.07 -15.81
C VAL A 46 -5.30 -4.46 -15.66
N ASP A 47 -5.69 -5.05 -14.54
CA ASP A 47 -7.04 -5.58 -14.30
C ASP A 47 -7.86 -4.68 -13.37
N ALA A 48 -7.17 -3.93 -12.51
CA ALA A 48 -7.80 -3.06 -11.52
C ALA A 48 -6.95 -1.83 -11.24
N ILE A 49 -7.59 -0.80 -10.68
CA ILE A 49 -6.91 0.30 -10.00
C ILE A 49 -7.14 0.22 -8.50
N TRP A 50 -6.15 0.64 -7.72
CA TRP A 50 -6.29 0.90 -6.30
C TRP A 50 -5.97 2.38 -6.05
N ILE A 51 -6.93 3.12 -5.49
CA ILE A 51 -6.81 4.54 -5.19
C ILE A 51 -6.52 4.69 -3.70
N SER A 52 -5.37 5.29 -3.34
CA SER A 52 -5.03 5.67 -1.96
C SER A 52 -6.03 6.69 -1.41
N PRO A 53 -6.10 6.94 -0.08
CA PRO A 53 -7.22 7.65 0.53
C PRO A 53 -7.50 9.03 -0.09
N PHE A 54 -8.77 9.27 -0.35
CA PHE A 54 -9.31 10.52 -0.91
C PHE A 54 -10.45 11.10 -0.05
N TYR A 55 -10.66 10.55 1.15
CA TYR A 55 -11.67 10.98 2.10
C TYR A 55 -11.38 12.37 2.65
N PRO A 56 -12.41 13.10 3.18
CA PRO A 56 -12.16 14.28 3.99
C PRO A 56 -11.13 14.02 5.07
N SER A 57 -10.09 14.85 5.09
CA SER A 57 -8.94 14.70 5.97
C SER A 57 -8.29 16.07 6.20
N PRO A 58 -7.80 16.38 7.41
CA PRO A 58 -6.94 17.53 7.66
C PRO A 58 -5.56 17.45 6.96
N GLN A 59 -5.26 16.35 6.26
CA GLN A 59 -4.04 16.11 5.51
C GLN A 59 -2.74 16.12 6.36
N LYS A 60 -2.85 15.78 7.65
CA LYS A 60 -1.66 15.64 8.52
C LYS A 60 -0.85 14.39 8.18
N ASP A 61 -1.49 13.38 7.59
CA ASP A 61 -0.90 12.18 7.02
C ASP A 61 -1.49 11.87 5.62
N PHE A 62 -1.73 12.93 4.85
CA PHE A 62 -2.13 12.91 3.44
C PHE A 62 -3.23 11.91 3.09
N GLY A 63 -4.35 11.98 3.84
CA GLY A 63 -5.56 11.20 3.62
C GLY A 63 -5.72 10.02 4.59
N TYR A 64 -4.65 9.57 5.26
CA TYR A 64 -4.74 8.49 6.26
C TYR A 64 -5.27 8.98 7.63
N ASP A 65 -5.37 10.27 7.87
CA ASP A 65 -6.07 10.89 9.00
C ASP A 65 -7.52 11.26 8.60
N VAL A 66 -8.37 10.25 8.42
CA VAL A 66 -9.74 10.37 7.91
C VAL A 66 -10.66 11.08 8.90
N SER A 67 -11.31 12.18 8.47
CA SER A 67 -12.30 12.91 9.29
C SER A 67 -13.75 12.60 8.92
N GLU A 68 -14.02 11.99 7.75
CA GLU A 68 -15.32 11.47 7.32
C GLU A 68 -15.10 10.34 6.30
N TYR A 69 -15.69 9.16 6.54
CA TYR A 69 -15.46 7.98 5.70
C TYR A 69 -16.38 7.85 4.48
N CYS A 70 -17.46 8.61 4.44
CA CYS A 70 -18.51 8.47 3.42
C CYS A 70 -18.62 9.68 2.50
N ASP A 71 -17.54 10.43 2.34
CA ASP A 71 -17.48 11.60 1.45
C ASP A 71 -16.10 11.71 0.78
N ILE A 72 -15.95 12.67 -0.12
CA ILE A 72 -14.70 12.99 -0.83
C ILE A 72 -14.12 14.29 -0.26
N ASN A 73 -12.80 14.32 -0.04
CA ASN A 73 -12.12 15.57 0.30
C ASN A 73 -12.31 16.58 -0.82
N PRO A 74 -12.75 17.81 -0.52
CA PRO A 74 -12.92 18.86 -1.53
C PRO A 74 -11.69 19.13 -2.40
N GLU A 75 -10.47 18.85 -1.91
CA GLU A 75 -9.25 18.93 -2.72
C GLU A 75 -9.23 17.90 -3.86
N TYR A 76 -9.94 16.76 -3.70
CA TYR A 76 -9.95 15.68 -4.68
C TYR A 76 -11.23 15.64 -5.54
N GLY A 77 -12.23 16.44 -5.23
CA GLY A 77 -13.48 16.49 -5.98
C GLY A 77 -14.72 16.20 -5.13
N THR A 78 -15.69 15.53 -5.74
CA THR A 78 -17.00 15.24 -5.15
C THR A 78 -17.39 13.76 -5.32
N LEU A 79 -18.46 13.34 -4.63
CA LEU A 79 -19.05 11.99 -4.85
C LEU A 79 -19.50 11.80 -6.31
N ALA A 80 -19.94 12.85 -6.99
CA ALA A 80 -20.31 12.77 -8.43
C ALA A 80 -19.09 12.52 -9.32
N ASP A 81 -17.93 13.10 -9.00
CA ASP A 81 -16.67 12.82 -9.70
C ASP A 81 -16.21 11.38 -9.48
N PHE A 82 -16.39 10.87 -8.27
CA PHE A 82 -16.12 9.46 -7.96
C PHE A 82 -17.05 8.52 -8.73
N ASP A 83 -18.35 8.81 -8.78
CA ASP A 83 -19.31 8.00 -9.54
C ASP A 83 -18.97 8.00 -11.06
N ALA A 84 -18.49 9.14 -11.59
CA ALA A 84 -18.02 9.24 -12.97
C ALA A 84 -16.74 8.42 -13.21
N LEU A 85 -15.80 8.45 -12.26
CA LEU A 85 -14.58 7.63 -12.30
C LEU A 85 -14.91 6.14 -12.32
N ILE A 86 -15.76 5.65 -11.41
CA ILE A 86 -16.22 4.25 -11.33
C ILE A 86 -16.85 3.83 -12.68
N SER A 87 -17.79 4.65 -13.18
CA SER A 87 -18.48 4.35 -14.45
C SER A 87 -17.49 4.24 -15.62
N LYS A 88 -16.53 5.15 -15.72
CA LYS A 88 -15.51 5.12 -16.80
C LYS A 88 -14.55 3.94 -16.62
N ALA A 89 -14.09 3.65 -15.41
CA ALA A 89 -13.20 2.53 -15.14
C ALA A 89 -13.85 1.20 -15.52
N HIS A 90 -15.09 0.97 -15.07
CA HIS A 90 -15.86 -0.22 -15.44
C HIS A 90 -16.12 -0.30 -16.96
N GLY A 91 -16.41 0.82 -17.61
CA GLY A 91 -16.56 0.89 -19.08
C GLY A 91 -15.28 0.51 -19.83
N LEU A 92 -14.12 0.67 -19.23
CA LEU A 92 -12.81 0.25 -19.75
C LEU A 92 -12.41 -1.17 -19.30
N GLY A 93 -13.26 -1.87 -18.53
CA GLY A 93 -12.97 -3.20 -17.99
C GLY A 93 -12.08 -3.22 -16.75
N LEU A 94 -11.79 -2.07 -16.16
CA LEU A 94 -11.00 -1.96 -14.92
C LEU A 94 -11.90 -2.12 -13.69
N ARG A 95 -11.47 -2.93 -12.72
CA ARG A 95 -12.02 -2.95 -11.37
C ARG A 95 -11.48 -1.79 -10.55
N VAL A 96 -12.24 -1.35 -9.55
CA VAL A 96 -11.84 -0.23 -8.69
C VAL A 96 -11.78 -0.66 -7.23
N MET A 97 -10.59 -0.53 -6.65
CA MET A 97 -10.35 -0.71 -5.22
C MET A 97 -10.05 0.65 -4.57
N ILE A 98 -10.45 0.80 -3.33
CA ILE A 98 -10.15 1.98 -2.51
C ILE A 98 -9.50 1.57 -1.20
N ASP A 99 -8.78 2.48 -0.57
CA ASP A 99 -8.29 2.29 0.79
C ASP A 99 -9.43 2.36 1.80
N ILE A 100 -9.32 1.63 2.90
CA ILE A 100 -10.08 1.83 4.12
C ILE A 100 -9.12 1.83 5.30
N VAL A 101 -9.23 2.82 6.18
CA VAL A 101 -8.35 3.03 7.34
C VAL A 101 -9.08 2.60 8.61
N PRO A 102 -9.04 1.32 8.99
CA PRO A 102 -9.86 0.84 10.11
C PRO A 102 -9.20 1.03 11.48
N GLY A 103 -7.88 1.20 11.56
CA GLY A 103 -7.14 1.22 12.83
C GLY A 103 -7.32 2.50 13.64
N HIS A 104 -7.54 3.62 12.95
CA HIS A 104 -7.64 4.96 13.54
C HIS A 104 -8.48 5.89 12.68
N CYS A 105 -8.79 7.07 13.19
CA CYS A 105 -9.35 8.17 12.40
C CYS A 105 -8.65 9.48 12.78
N SER A 106 -9.02 10.59 12.13
CA SER A 106 -8.53 11.91 12.51
C SER A 106 -8.98 12.33 13.91
N ASP A 107 -8.17 13.11 14.60
CA ASP A 107 -8.56 13.82 15.82
C ASP A 107 -9.68 14.87 15.56
N GLN A 108 -9.98 15.17 14.29
CA GLN A 108 -11.10 16.03 13.86
C GLN A 108 -12.32 15.23 13.39
N HIS A 109 -12.29 13.90 13.45
CA HIS A 109 -13.47 13.09 13.18
C HIS A 109 -14.52 13.29 14.28
N ALA A 110 -15.80 13.42 13.91
CA ALA A 110 -16.90 13.65 14.85
C ALA A 110 -16.94 12.59 15.99
N TRP A 111 -16.52 11.37 15.72
CA TRP A 111 -16.45 10.31 16.73
C TRP A 111 -15.43 10.63 17.82
N PHE A 112 -14.24 11.12 17.48
CA PHE A 112 -13.23 11.47 18.47
C PHE A 112 -13.56 12.79 19.17
N GLU A 113 -14.07 13.77 18.43
CA GLU A 113 -14.53 15.03 19.01
C GLU A 113 -15.61 14.81 20.10
N GLU A 114 -16.54 13.87 19.91
CA GLU A 114 -17.51 13.49 20.93
C GLU A 114 -16.85 12.69 22.06
N SER A 115 -16.05 11.67 21.74
CA SER A 115 -15.40 10.79 22.72
C SER A 115 -14.53 11.53 23.73
N ARG A 116 -13.78 12.53 23.25
CA ARG A 116 -12.83 13.28 24.08
C ARG A 116 -13.47 14.26 25.07
N GLN A 117 -14.79 14.56 24.94
CA GLN A 117 -15.44 15.58 25.79
C GLN A 117 -15.60 15.12 27.24
N SER A 118 -15.90 13.84 27.48
CA SER A 118 -16.11 13.28 28.81
C SER A 118 -15.95 11.76 28.82
N ARG A 119 -15.98 11.17 30.02
CA ARG A 119 -15.97 9.70 30.18
C ARG A 119 -17.35 9.05 29.99
N ASP A 120 -18.41 9.83 29.93
CA ASP A 120 -19.80 9.37 30.01
C ASP A 120 -20.62 9.63 28.73
N ASN A 121 -19.97 10.06 27.62
CA ASN A 121 -20.67 10.31 26.35
C ASN A 121 -20.92 9.00 25.56
N PRO A 122 -21.83 9.01 24.57
CA PRO A 122 -22.18 7.82 23.76
C PRO A 122 -21.00 7.17 23.03
N LYS A 123 -19.92 7.91 22.81
CA LYS A 123 -18.70 7.41 22.16
C LYS A 123 -17.52 7.25 23.10
N ALA A 124 -17.78 7.23 24.42
CA ALA A 124 -16.76 7.17 25.44
C ALA A 124 -15.74 6.03 25.24
N ASP A 125 -16.15 4.89 24.72
CA ASP A 125 -15.33 3.67 24.47
C ASP A 125 -15.12 3.34 23.00
N TRP A 126 -15.30 4.33 22.13
CA TRP A 126 -15.01 4.14 20.71
C TRP A 126 -13.52 4.16 20.41
N PHE A 127 -12.70 4.64 21.35
CA PHE A 127 -11.26 4.74 21.26
C PHE A 127 -10.59 4.07 22.45
N HIS A 128 -9.31 3.78 22.34
CA HIS A 128 -8.52 3.24 23.44
C HIS A 128 -8.13 4.36 24.41
N TRP A 129 -8.75 4.40 25.57
CA TRP A 129 -8.48 5.33 26.65
C TRP A 129 -7.90 4.61 27.86
N SER A 130 -7.01 5.28 28.60
CA SER A 130 -6.47 4.77 29.87
C SER A 130 -6.26 5.87 30.87
N ASP A 131 -6.49 5.56 32.15
CA ASP A 131 -6.07 6.41 33.24
C ASP A 131 -4.54 6.46 33.34
N PRO A 132 -3.97 7.57 33.85
CA PRO A 132 -2.54 7.64 34.14
C PRO A 132 -2.13 6.63 35.21
N LEU A 133 -0.86 6.22 35.19
CA LEU A 133 -0.27 5.50 36.31
C LEU A 133 -0.23 6.40 37.58
N ALA A 134 0.08 5.82 38.73
CA ALA A 134 0.09 6.53 40.02
C ALA A 134 1.04 7.74 40.07
N ASP A 135 2.07 7.74 39.22
CA ASP A 135 3.03 8.85 39.08
C ASP A 135 2.61 9.86 37.97
N GLY A 136 1.45 9.69 37.36
CA GLY A 136 0.94 10.53 36.28
C GLY A 136 1.44 10.15 34.89
N SER A 137 2.30 9.14 34.75
CA SER A 137 2.82 8.71 33.45
C SER A 137 1.79 7.95 32.61
N ALA A 138 2.12 7.76 31.31
CA ALA A 138 1.32 6.97 30.39
C ALA A 138 1.22 5.50 30.82
N PRO A 139 0.15 4.77 30.42
CA PRO A 139 -0.13 3.42 30.92
C PRO A 139 0.92 2.38 30.52
N THR A 140 1.63 2.58 29.40
CA THR A 140 2.68 1.67 28.90
C THR A 140 3.84 2.40 28.24
N ASN A 141 4.90 1.64 27.93
CA ASN A 141 6.06 2.10 27.19
C ASN A 141 5.89 2.11 25.65
N TRP A 142 4.68 1.91 25.12
CA TRP A 142 4.44 1.78 23.69
C TRP A 142 4.92 3.00 22.90
N LEU A 143 5.45 2.72 21.70
CA LEU A 143 6.01 3.73 20.81
C LEU A 143 5.15 3.87 19.56
N SER A 144 5.04 5.11 19.07
CA SER A 144 4.42 5.45 17.78
C SER A 144 5.34 5.06 16.62
N PHE A 145 4.75 4.65 15.49
CA PHE A 145 5.49 4.41 14.25
C PHE A 145 6.17 5.67 13.72
N PHE A 146 5.60 6.85 13.98
CA PHE A 146 6.15 8.13 13.54
C PHE A 146 7.04 8.81 14.59
N GLY A 147 7.43 8.06 15.60
CA GLY A 147 8.30 8.55 16.66
C GLY A 147 7.58 8.97 17.94
N GLY A 148 8.31 9.01 19.03
CA GLY A 148 7.75 9.34 20.33
C GLY A 148 6.87 8.25 20.94
N ARG A 149 6.07 8.62 21.95
CA ARG A 149 5.16 7.72 22.66
C ARG A 149 3.86 7.51 21.91
N ALA A 150 3.26 6.32 22.04
CA ALA A 150 1.96 6.01 21.45
C ALA A 150 0.75 6.49 22.29
N TRP A 151 0.98 7.20 23.38
CA TRP A 151 -0.04 7.69 24.29
C TRP A 151 0.03 9.21 24.45
N THR A 152 -1.10 9.90 24.21
CA THR A 152 -1.22 11.35 24.38
C THR A 152 -2.29 11.68 25.41
N TRP A 153 -1.97 12.65 26.30
CA TRP A 153 -2.86 13.10 27.37
C TRP A 153 -3.99 13.99 26.83
N GLU A 154 -5.24 13.67 27.18
CA GLU A 154 -6.42 14.52 26.91
C GLU A 154 -6.92 15.16 28.22
N PRO A 155 -6.72 16.47 28.41
CA PRO A 155 -7.00 17.13 29.67
C PRO A 155 -8.50 17.23 30.00
N ARG A 156 -9.42 17.27 29.00
CA ARG A 156 -10.86 17.31 29.24
C ARG A 156 -11.33 16.03 29.89
N ARG A 157 -10.79 14.90 29.43
CA ARG A 157 -11.14 13.57 29.89
C ARG A 157 -10.27 13.10 31.06
N GLN A 158 -9.12 13.72 31.26
CA GLN A 158 -8.09 13.31 32.23
C GLN A 158 -7.70 11.84 32.03
N GLN A 159 -7.44 11.47 30.78
CA GLN A 159 -6.98 10.16 30.36
C GLN A 159 -5.99 10.29 29.23
N TYR A 160 -5.19 9.24 29.01
CA TYR A 160 -4.40 9.06 27.80
C TYR A 160 -5.23 8.34 26.74
N TYR A 161 -5.08 8.75 25.47
CA TYR A 161 -5.56 7.97 24.34
C TYR A 161 -4.40 7.38 23.56
N LEU A 162 -4.63 6.19 22.99
CA LEU A 162 -3.67 5.49 22.13
C LEU A 162 -3.66 6.09 20.73
N HIS A 163 -2.47 6.19 20.14
CA HIS A 163 -2.26 6.41 18.71
C HIS A 163 -1.04 5.63 18.26
N ASN A 164 -1.19 4.72 17.30
CA ASN A 164 -0.06 3.97 16.74
C ASN A 164 0.78 4.82 15.79
N PHE A 165 0.20 5.87 15.22
CA PHE A 165 0.82 6.82 14.30
C PHE A 165 0.87 8.21 14.94
N LEU A 166 0.47 9.26 14.22
CA LEU A 166 0.47 10.62 14.77
C LEU A 166 -0.47 10.77 15.98
N PRO A 167 -0.18 11.69 16.90
CA PRO A 167 -1.15 12.06 17.95
C PRO A 167 -2.51 12.51 17.41
N SER A 168 -2.56 12.97 16.16
CA SER A 168 -3.80 13.31 15.45
C SER A 168 -4.53 12.12 14.83
N GLN A 169 -4.06 10.90 15.06
CA GLN A 169 -4.65 9.65 14.55
C GLN A 169 -5.02 8.71 15.71
N PRO A 170 -6.02 9.07 16.56
CA PRO A 170 -6.43 8.24 17.69
C PRO A 170 -6.93 6.88 17.25
N ASN A 171 -6.47 5.82 17.92
CA ASN A 171 -6.82 4.44 17.63
C ASN A 171 -8.26 4.11 18.04
N LEU A 172 -9.00 3.53 17.10
CA LEU A 172 -10.36 3.04 17.28
C LEU A 172 -10.39 1.74 18.08
N ASN A 173 -11.41 1.58 18.93
CA ASN A 173 -11.61 0.39 19.75
C ASN A 173 -12.59 -0.59 19.09
N HIS A 174 -12.09 -1.52 18.31
CA HIS A 174 -12.92 -2.55 17.65
C HIS A 174 -13.45 -3.65 18.59
N ALA A 175 -13.11 -3.63 19.88
CA ALA A 175 -13.85 -4.41 20.87
C ALA A 175 -15.25 -3.86 21.12
N ASN A 176 -15.50 -2.58 20.76
CA ASN A 176 -16.82 -1.99 20.78
C ASN A 176 -17.62 -2.38 19.52
N PRO A 177 -18.75 -3.11 19.66
CA PRO A 177 -19.56 -3.53 18.50
C PRO A 177 -20.09 -2.38 17.65
N SER A 178 -20.28 -1.18 18.23
CA SER A 178 -20.76 -0.01 17.50
C SER A 178 -19.71 0.53 16.52
N VAL A 179 -18.42 0.41 16.85
CA VAL A 179 -17.31 0.74 15.93
C VAL A 179 -17.31 -0.23 14.76
N VAL A 180 -17.43 -1.53 15.04
CA VAL A 180 -17.49 -2.57 13.99
C VAL A 180 -18.70 -2.34 13.07
N GLU A 181 -19.88 -2.02 13.64
CA GLU A 181 -21.07 -1.75 12.82
C GLU A 181 -20.93 -0.47 11.98
N ALA A 182 -20.27 0.58 12.50
CA ALA A 182 -19.99 1.78 11.72
C ALA A 182 -19.15 1.44 10.47
N PHE A 183 -18.10 0.63 10.61
CA PHE A 183 -17.29 0.19 9.46
C PHE A 183 -18.07 -0.72 8.50
N ARG A 184 -19.02 -1.52 8.97
CA ARG A 184 -19.92 -2.28 8.09
C ARG A 184 -20.81 -1.37 7.25
N GLN A 185 -21.31 -0.26 7.83
CA GLN A 185 -22.08 0.74 7.07
C GLN A 185 -21.22 1.48 6.05
N ILE A 186 -20.00 1.85 6.42
CA ILE A 186 -19.02 2.46 5.50
C ILE A 186 -18.74 1.50 4.32
N ALA A 187 -18.53 0.22 4.59
CA ALA A 187 -18.32 -0.76 3.52
C ALA A 187 -19.51 -0.84 2.55
N ARG A 188 -20.75 -0.89 3.07
CA ARG A 188 -21.96 -0.88 2.23
C ARG A 188 -22.08 0.39 1.41
N PHE A 189 -21.81 1.55 1.99
CA PHE A 189 -21.88 2.84 1.29
C PHE A 189 -20.99 2.83 0.02
N TRP A 190 -19.77 2.30 0.10
CA TRP A 190 -18.87 2.26 -1.03
C TRP A 190 -19.15 1.10 -2.00
N PHE A 191 -19.56 -0.06 -1.50
CA PHE A 191 -20.00 -1.16 -2.37
C PHE A 191 -21.25 -0.81 -3.17
N ASP A 192 -22.23 -0.09 -2.56
CA ASP A 192 -23.40 0.42 -3.25
C ASP A 192 -23.06 1.42 -4.36
N ARG A 193 -21.92 2.10 -4.26
CA ARG A 193 -21.36 2.99 -5.30
C ARG A 193 -20.53 2.26 -6.36
N GLY A 194 -20.41 0.94 -6.27
CA GLY A 194 -19.74 0.14 -7.30
C GLY A 194 -18.26 -0.18 -7.03
N VAL A 195 -17.72 0.10 -5.84
CA VAL A 195 -16.37 -0.33 -5.46
C VAL A 195 -16.26 -1.85 -5.52
N ASP A 196 -15.20 -2.36 -6.16
CA ASP A 196 -14.97 -3.80 -6.34
C ASP A 196 -14.16 -4.42 -5.19
N GLY A 197 -13.48 -3.60 -4.39
CA GLY A 197 -12.70 -4.10 -3.27
C GLY A 197 -12.09 -3.01 -2.39
N PHE A 198 -11.54 -3.44 -1.26
CA PHE A 198 -10.83 -2.58 -0.33
C PHE A 198 -9.40 -3.05 -0.10
N ARG A 199 -8.48 -2.11 -0.01
CA ARG A 199 -7.20 -2.31 0.68
C ARG A 199 -7.37 -1.80 2.11
N MET A 200 -7.24 -2.69 3.10
CA MET A 200 -7.32 -2.32 4.51
C MET A 200 -5.95 -1.85 4.99
N ASP A 201 -5.87 -0.57 5.30
CA ASP A 201 -4.68 0.07 5.81
C ASP A 201 -4.27 -0.49 7.16
N ALA A 202 -2.98 -0.77 7.31
CA ALA A 202 -2.34 -1.17 8.56
C ALA A 202 -3.22 -2.09 9.45
N VAL A 203 -3.86 -3.10 8.84
CA VAL A 203 -4.86 -3.94 9.51
C VAL A 203 -4.34 -4.62 10.79
N HIS A 204 -3.04 -4.82 10.88
CA HIS A 204 -2.34 -5.37 12.05
C HIS A 204 -2.41 -4.44 13.28
N THR A 205 -2.80 -3.17 13.11
CA THR A 205 -2.95 -2.17 14.18
C THR A 205 -4.38 -1.97 14.65
N VAL A 206 -5.34 -2.63 14.03
CA VAL A 206 -6.80 -2.40 14.21
C VAL A 206 -7.25 -2.56 15.66
N ASN A 207 -6.67 -3.47 16.40
CA ASN A 207 -7.09 -3.70 17.76
C ASN A 207 -5.88 -3.94 18.66
N ALA A 208 -5.68 -3.05 19.62
CA ALA A 208 -4.68 -3.23 20.66
C ALA A 208 -5.20 -4.20 21.74
N ASP A 209 -4.29 -4.70 22.56
CA ASP A 209 -4.65 -5.43 23.77
C ASP A 209 -5.59 -4.56 24.64
N THR A 210 -6.55 -5.18 25.33
CA THR A 210 -7.47 -4.44 26.21
C THR A 210 -6.86 -4.23 27.59
N ALA A 211 -7.39 -3.24 28.34
CA ALA A 211 -6.93 -2.98 29.70
C ALA A 211 -7.08 -4.21 30.63
N PRO A 212 -6.13 -4.46 31.58
CA PRO A 212 -4.97 -3.64 31.83
C PRO A 212 -3.88 -3.82 30.76
N TYR A 213 -3.45 -2.70 30.17
CA TYR A 213 -2.40 -2.71 29.17
C TYR A 213 -1.06 -3.11 29.81
N ARG A 214 -0.17 -3.73 29.03
CA ARG A 214 1.14 -4.18 29.48
C ARG A 214 2.26 -3.65 28.58
N ASP A 215 3.42 -3.46 29.17
CA ASP A 215 4.60 -3.00 28.45
C ASP A 215 5.04 -3.99 27.35
N ASN A 216 5.56 -3.45 26.27
CA ASN A 216 6.30 -4.20 25.27
C ASN A 216 7.75 -4.47 25.76
N LEU A 217 8.25 -5.67 25.47
CA LEU A 217 9.60 -6.07 25.85
C LEU A 217 10.64 -5.48 24.88
N PRO A 218 11.84 -5.09 25.37
CA PRO A 218 12.94 -4.68 24.50
C PRO A 218 13.36 -5.80 23.54
N LYS A 219 13.59 -5.45 22.27
CA LYS A 219 14.22 -6.38 21.32
C LYS A 219 15.71 -6.46 21.59
N LEU A 220 16.20 -7.63 21.96
CA LEU A 220 17.63 -7.93 22.03
C LEU A 220 18.14 -8.18 20.60
N ASN A 221 19.27 -7.56 20.22
CA ASN A 221 19.88 -7.66 18.90
C ASN A 221 19.00 -7.13 17.75
N PHE A 222 18.42 -5.97 17.97
CA PHE A 222 17.64 -5.27 16.96
C PHE A 222 18.48 -4.97 15.70
N LYS A 223 18.06 -5.52 14.55
CA LYS A 223 18.54 -5.13 13.22
C LYS A 223 17.34 -4.91 12.33
N LEU A 224 17.21 -3.72 11.77
CA LEU A 224 16.20 -3.42 10.78
C LEU A 224 16.82 -3.53 9.39
N GLY A 225 16.81 -4.71 8.82
CA GLY A 225 17.39 -4.91 7.50
C GLY A 225 18.83 -4.40 7.42
N SER A 226 19.20 -3.84 6.28
CA SER A 226 20.50 -3.22 6.01
C SER A 226 20.54 -1.70 6.28
N LEU A 227 19.48 -1.11 6.83
CA LEU A 227 19.50 0.30 7.20
C LEU A 227 20.58 0.57 8.25
N PRO A 228 21.38 1.62 8.11
CA PRO A 228 22.30 2.09 9.14
C PRO A 228 21.57 2.27 10.47
N GLN A 229 22.26 2.01 11.58
CA GLN A 229 21.64 2.06 12.91
C GLN A 229 21.00 3.42 13.22
N GLU A 230 21.61 4.50 12.73
CA GLU A 230 21.12 5.86 12.82
C GLU A 230 19.83 6.15 12.02
N GLN A 231 19.52 5.32 11.04
CA GLN A 231 18.30 5.42 10.22
C GLN A 231 17.19 4.47 10.69
N GLN A 232 17.43 3.74 11.78
CA GLN A 232 16.45 2.76 12.26
C GLN A 232 15.40 3.45 13.15
N PRO A 233 14.11 3.31 12.82
CA PRO A 233 13.04 3.90 13.62
C PRO A 233 13.02 3.37 15.05
N PHE A 234 12.94 4.26 16.03
CA PHE A 234 12.96 3.91 17.45
C PHE A 234 11.86 2.94 17.87
N PHE A 235 10.67 3.00 17.24
CA PHE A 235 9.54 2.12 17.57
C PHE A 235 9.88 0.63 17.42
N ARG A 236 10.85 0.28 16.56
CA ARG A 236 11.28 -1.13 16.39
C ARG A 236 12.23 -1.64 17.45
N GLN A 237 12.61 -0.83 18.42
CA GLN A 237 13.44 -1.25 19.55
C GLN A 237 12.67 -2.09 20.58
N LEU A 238 11.33 -2.05 20.53
CA LEU A 238 10.48 -2.85 21.39
C LEU A 238 9.78 -3.95 20.58
N HIS A 239 9.49 -5.07 21.24
CA HIS A 239 8.50 -6.00 20.71
C HIS A 239 7.13 -5.33 20.77
N ASP A 240 6.36 -5.46 19.70
CA ASP A 240 5.04 -4.85 19.55
C ASP A 240 3.89 -5.82 19.83
N SER A 241 4.19 -6.93 20.49
CA SER A 241 3.28 -8.06 20.70
C SER A 241 2.02 -7.75 21.48
N ALA A 242 1.99 -6.67 22.28
CA ALA A 242 0.79 -6.21 22.96
C ALA A 242 0.05 -5.08 22.22
N GLN A 243 0.70 -4.46 21.24
CA GLN A 243 0.22 -3.31 20.50
C GLN A 243 -0.33 -3.71 19.12
N LEU A 244 0.26 -4.73 18.48
CA LEU A 244 -0.04 -5.15 17.11
C LEU A 244 -0.46 -6.62 17.05
N ASN A 245 -1.09 -7.00 15.94
CA ASN A 245 -1.45 -8.38 15.62
C ASN A 245 -2.29 -9.10 16.69
N GLN A 246 -3.16 -8.37 17.39
CA GLN A 246 -3.99 -8.94 18.43
C GLN A 246 -5.05 -9.90 17.84
N PRO A 247 -5.32 -11.06 18.50
CA PRO A 247 -6.27 -12.05 17.98
C PRO A 247 -7.68 -11.51 17.72
N ALA A 248 -8.11 -10.49 18.47
CA ALA A 248 -9.41 -9.85 18.32
C ALA A 248 -9.63 -9.17 16.96
N ILE A 249 -8.57 -8.85 16.22
CA ILE A 249 -8.62 -8.33 14.85
C ILE A 249 -9.45 -9.24 13.94
N GLN A 250 -9.38 -10.56 14.14
CA GLN A 250 -10.02 -11.53 13.26
C GLN A 250 -11.54 -11.37 13.24
N SER A 251 -12.16 -11.04 14.38
CA SER A 251 -13.61 -10.82 14.45
C SER A 251 -14.07 -9.60 13.66
N PHE A 252 -13.27 -8.53 13.64
CA PHE A 252 -13.52 -7.36 12.79
C PHE A 252 -13.43 -7.75 11.29
N ILE A 253 -12.35 -8.43 10.89
CA ILE A 253 -12.15 -8.88 9.50
C ILE A 253 -13.31 -9.78 9.05
N GLU A 254 -13.72 -10.75 9.87
CA GLU A 254 -14.85 -11.64 9.58
C GLU A 254 -16.17 -10.88 9.46
N ALA A 255 -16.39 -9.86 10.29
CA ALA A 255 -17.56 -9.00 10.20
C ALA A 255 -17.58 -8.17 8.91
N PHE A 256 -16.42 -7.65 8.51
CA PHE A 256 -16.25 -6.89 7.27
C PHE A 256 -16.39 -7.78 6.03
N ARG A 257 -15.81 -9.00 6.06
CA ARG A 257 -15.95 -10.01 4.99
C ARG A 257 -17.40 -10.37 4.74
N LYS A 258 -18.21 -10.55 5.79
CA LYS A 258 -19.66 -10.83 5.67
C LYS A 258 -20.39 -9.75 4.89
N VAL A 259 -20.02 -8.48 5.04
CA VAL A 259 -20.60 -7.40 4.23
C VAL A 259 -20.19 -7.55 2.77
N ALA A 260 -18.93 -7.82 2.49
CA ALA A 260 -18.47 -8.00 1.12
C ALA A 260 -19.16 -9.20 0.43
N ASP A 261 -19.51 -10.25 1.20
CA ASP A 261 -20.23 -11.43 0.71
C ASP A 261 -21.73 -11.17 0.45
N GLU A 262 -22.29 -10.02 0.89
CA GLU A 262 -23.64 -9.58 0.55
C GLU A 262 -23.75 -9.11 -0.91
N TYR A 263 -22.62 -8.85 -1.58
CA TYR A 263 -22.56 -8.28 -2.92
C TYR A 263 -22.10 -9.30 -3.96
N GLU A 264 -22.69 -9.25 -5.15
CA GLU A 264 -22.26 -10.04 -6.29
C GLU A 264 -20.93 -9.54 -6.87
N GLY A 265 -20.20 -10.40 -7.61
CA GLY A 265 -19.01 -10.03 -8.37
C GLY A 265 -17.70 -10.18 -7.61
N ASP A 266 -17.65 -11.03 -6.58
CA ASP A 266 -16.43 -11.42 -5.87
C ASP A 266 -15.64 -10.22 -5.32
N ARG A 267 -16.21 -9.49 -4.36
CA ARG A 267 -15.57 -8.34 -3.73
C ARG A 267 -14.24 -8.71 -3.09
N PHE A 268 -13.19 -7.97 -3.44
CA PHE A 268 -11.82 -8.24 -3.00
C PHE A 268 -11.47 -7.46 -1.74
N LEU A 269 -10.99 -8.16 -0.72
CA LEU A 269 -10.46 -7.57 0.52
C LEU A 269 -8.98 -7.92 0.64
N MET A 270 -8.13 -6.91 0.57
CA MET A 270 -6.68 -7.02 0.72
C MET A 270 -6.25 -6.28 1.98
N GLY A 271 -5.53 -6.94 2.88
CA GLY A 271 -5.06 -6.32 4.11
C GLY A 271 -3.56 -6.05 4.08
N GLU A 272 -3.19 -4.83 4.47
CA GLU A 272 -1.80 -4.50 4.72
C GLU A 272 -1.35 -5.09 6.06
N LEU A 273 -0.36 -5.97 6.02
CA LEU A 273 0.16 -6.66 7.18
C LEU A 273 1.67 -6.48 7.33
N HIS A 274 2.05 -6.16 8.55
CA HIS A 274 3.44 -6.27 8.99
C HIS A 274 3.55 -7.32 10.10
N GLY A 275 4.59 -8.17 10.07
CA GLY A 275 4.80 -9.18 11.09
C GLY A 275 6.10 -9.95 10.91
N ASP A 276 6.63 -10.48 12.01
CA ASP A 276 7.90 -11.21 12.04
C ASP A 276 7.86 -12.55 11.25
N ASN A 277 6.64 -13.10 11.03
CA ASN A 277 6.44 -14.31 10.23
C ASN A 277 5.36 -14.07 9.16
N PRO A 278 5.76 -13.72 7.94
CA PRO A 278 4.81 -13.37 6.87
C PRO A 278 3.97 -14.56 6.39
N VAL A 279 4.46 -15.79 6.48
CA VAL A 279 3.71 -17.01 6.12
C VAL A 279 2.56 -17.20 7.08
N LEU A 280 2.85 -17.28 8.38
CA LEU A 280 1.84 -17.45 9.43
C LEU A 280 0.84 -16.28 9.45
N ALA A 281 1.32 -15.05 9.27
CA ALA A 281 0.45 -13.88 9.19
C ALA A 281 -0.52 -14.02 8.00
N SER A 282 -0.02 -14.34 6.81
CA SER A 282 -0.86 -14.54 5.64
C SER A 282 -1.91 -15.64 5.87
N GLU A 283 -1.50 -16.82 6.34
CA GLU A 283 -2.42 -17.93 6.62
C GLU A 283 -3.50 -17.55 7.63
N THR A 284 -3.13 -16.81 8.69
CA THR A 284 -4.06 -16.39 9.74
C THR A 284 -5.10 -15.40 9.18
N PHE A 285 -4.66 -14.42 8.40
CA PHE A 285 -5.53 -13.34 7.92
C PHE A 285 -6.34 -13.70 6.68
N THR A 286 -5.92 -14.70 5.90
CA THR A 286 -6.65 -15.17 4.70
C THR A 286 -7.34 -16.52 4.88
N ALA A 287 -7.48 -17.01 6.11
CA ALA A 287 -8.31 -18.17 6.42
C ALA A 287 -9.75 -17.97 5.90
N PRO A 288 -10.50 -19.04 5.61
CA PRO A 288 -11.86 -18.95 5.09
C PRO A 288 -12.76 -18.00 5.91
N GLY A 289 -13.48 -17.11 5.22
CA GLY A 289 -14.35 -16.10 5.86
C GLY A 289 -13.61 -14.82 6.29
N ARG A 290 -12.34 -14.64 5.91
CA ARG A 290 -11.51 -13.48 6.21
C ARG A 290 -11.09 -12.73 4.95
N LEU A 291 -9.90 -12.12 4.94
CA LEU A 291 -9.37 -11.42 3.77
C LEU A 291 -9.17 -12.39 2.60
N ASN A 292 -9.21 -11.85 1.40
CA ASN A 292 -8.90 -12.60 0.19
C ASN A 292 -7.37 -12.72 -0.02
N ALA A 293 -6.63 -11.67 0.31
CA ALA A 293 -5.16 -11.66 0.25
C ALA A 293 -4.57 -10.72 1.30
N THR A 294 -3.29 -10.91 1.60
CA THR A 294 -2.48 -9.97 2.36
C THR A 294 -1.51 -9.25 1.44
N TYR A 295 -1.38 -7.94 1.62
CA TYR A 295 -0.38 -7.13 0.94
C TYR A 295 0.99 -7.43 1.52
N ASN A 296 1.87 -8.01 0.70
CA ASN A 296 3.12 -8.62 1.16
C ASN A 296 4.27 -7.62 1.18
N PHE A 297 4.80 -7.32 2.36
CA PHE A 297 5.97 -6.45 2.55
C PHE A 297 7.32 -7.10 2.25
N ASN A 298 7.40 -8.40 1.98
CA ASN A 298 8.69 -9.09 1.80
C ASN A 298 9.49 -8.57 0.60
N LEU A 299 8.84 -8.03 -0.44
CA LEU A 299 9.50 -7.38 -1.57
C LEU A 299 9.61 -5.85 -1.41
N LEU A 300 9.02 -5.29 -0.35
CA LEU A 300 9.02 -3.86 -0.02
C LEU A 300 10.11 -3.48 1.00
N GLU A 301 11.18 -4.28 1.12
CA GLU A 301 12.29 -3.98 2.05
C GLU A 301 12.95 -2.64 1.69
N TRP A 302 13.05 -1.72 2.66
CA TRP A 302 13.54 -0.35 2.48
C TRP A 302 14.94 -0.25 1.87
N ALA A 303 15.81 -1.17 2.25
CA ALA A 303 17.18 -1.19 1.75
C ALA A 303 17.32 -1.91 0.40
N GLY A 304 16.23 -2.45 -0.13
CA GLY A 304 16.26 -3.36 -1.26
C GLY A 304 16.76 -4.76 -0.87
N LEU A 305 16.67 -5.68 -1.80
CA LEU A 305 17.06 -7.08 -1.64
C LEU A 305 18.10 -7.47 -2.69
N ASP A 306 19.11 -8.22 -2.29
CA ASP A 306 19.94 -8.96 -3.24
C ASP A 306 19.16 -10.18 -3.81
N VAL A 307 19.77 -10.89 -4.75
CA VAL A 307 19.11 -12.03 -5.41
C VAL A 307 18.70 -13.11 -4.41
N ALA A 308 19.51 -13.38 -3.38
CA ALA A 308 19.21 -14.36 -2.36
C ALA A 308 18.02 -13.93 -1.47
N GLY A 309 17.95 -12.64 -1.14
CA GLY A 309 16.80 -12.05 -0.43
C GLY A 309 15.51 -12.13 -1.23
N LEU A 310 15.57 -11.85 -2.54
CA LEU A 310 14.44 -11.99 -3.46
C LEU A 310 13.98 -13.45 -3.54
N GLU A 311 14.91 -14.39 -3.69
CA GLU A 311 14.59 -15.82 -3.72
C GLU A 311 13.94 -16.29 -2.42
N GLN A 312 14.44 -15.83 -1.27
CA GLN A 312 13.84 -16.16 0.04
C GLN A 312 12.42 -15.59 0.17
N ALA A 313 12.19 -14.35 -0.26
CA ALA A 313 10.85 -13.74 -0.23
C ALA A 313 9.85 -14.52 -1.10
N ILE A 314 10.28 -14.97 -2.27
CA ILE A 314 9.48 -15.81 -3.18
C ILE A 314 9.24 -17.18 -2.56
N SER A 315 10.24 -17.79 -1.93
CA SER A 315 10.11 -19.10 -1.24
C SER A 315 9.06 -19.04 -0.12
N ASN A 316 9.11 -18.00 0.71
CA ASN A 316 8.12 -17.76 1.77
C ASN A 316 6.70 -17.61 1.19
N ALA A 317 6.58 -16.94 0.04
CA ALA A 317 5.29 -16.78 -0.63
C ALA A 317 4.74 -18.13 -1.13
N ILE A 318 5.56 -18.96 -1.75
CA ILE A 318 5.17 -20.30 -2.19
C ILE A 318 4.72 -21.15 -0.99
N GLU A 319 5.43 -21.06 0.13
CA GLU A 319 5.06 -21.76 1.37
C GLU A 319 3.67 -21.32 1.85
N ALA A 320 3.40 -20.01 1.90
CA ALA A 320 2.09 -19.48 2.27
C ALA A 320 0.97 -19.98 1.34
N PHE A 321 1.21 -20.00 0.02
CA PHE A 321 0.23 -20.50 -0.95
C PHE A 321 0.01 -22.00 -0.92
N ASN A 322 0.99 -22.79 -0.46
CA ASN A 322 0.82 -24.22 -0.24
C ASN A 322 -0.10 -24.53 0.95
N GLY A 323 -0.21 -23.57 1.88
CA GLY A 323 -1.23 -23.55 2.95
C GLY A 323 -2.49 -22.80 2.52
N THR A 324 -3.09 -22.07 3.44
CA THR A 324 -4.28 -21.23 3.21
C THR A 324 -3.94 -19.78 2.89
N GLY A 325 -2.67 -19.39 2.99
CA GLY A 325 -2.19 -18.02 2.76
C GLY A 325 -2.42 -17.57 1.33
N ARG A 326 -2.80 -16.31 1.16
CA ARG A 326 -2.93 -15.65 -0.15
C ARG A 326 -2.25 -14.29 -0.07
N LEU A 327 -1.45 -13.97 -1.08
CA LEU A 327 -0.58 -12.80 -1.08
C LEU A 327 -0.84 -11.94 -2.32
N THR A 328 -0.69 -10.64 -2.13
CA THR A 328 -0.53 -9.64 -3.19
C THR A 328 0.89 -9.09 -3.10
N PHE A 329 1.62 -9.13 -4.19
CA PHE A 329 3.00 -8.66 -4.25
C PHE A 329 3.07 -7.18 -4.66
N ALA A 330 4.14 -6.50 -4.26
CA ALA A 330 4.51 -5.20 -4.76
C ALA A 330 6.01 -4.97 -4.56
N PHE A 331 6.67 -4.37 -5.53
CA PHE A 331 8.04 -3.87 -5.37
C PHE A 331 8.07 -2.41 -4.93
N SER A 332 7.05 -1.63 -5.21
CA SER A 332 6.95 -0.23 -4.78
C SER A 332 5.55 0.09 -4.29
N ASN A 333 5.45 1.12 -3.46
CA ASN A 333 4.21 1.78 -3.09
C ASN A 333 4.51 3.24 -2.68
N HIS A 334 3.53 3.92 -2.11
CA HIS A 334 3.66 5.30 -1.64
C HIS A 334 4.35 5.44 -0.27
N ASP A 335 4.80 4.34 0.35
CA ASP A 335 5.41 4.31 1.69
C ASP A 335 6.87 3.87 1.71
N VAL A 336 7.38 3.31 0.60
CA VAL A 336 8.78 2.88 0.49
C VAL A 336 9.44 3.47 -0.75
N PRO A 337 10.77 3.64 -0.75
CA PRO A 337 11.50 4.11 -1.93
C PRO A 337 11.20 3.24 -3.16
N ARG A 338 11.15 3.87 -4.33
CA ARG A 338 10.85 3.20 -5.60
C ARG A 338 11.85 2.08 -5.89
N SER A 339 11.36 0.96 -6.40
CA SER A 339 12.18 -0.20 -6.76
C SER A 339 13.29 0.15 -7.76
N ALA A 340 13.00 1.01 -8.73
CA ALA A 340 13.97 1.52 -9.70
C ALA A 340 15.17 2.25 -9.08
N THR A 341 15.05 2.71 -7.83
CA THR A 341 16.16 3.34 -7.08
C THR A 341 16.77 2.37 -6.08
N ARG A 342 15.93 1.83 -5.17
CA ARG A 342 16.45 1.09 -4.01
C ARG A 342 17.04 -0.26 -4.35
N GLN A 343 16.64 -0.89 -5.46
CA GLN A 343 17.12 -2.22 -5.83
C GLN A 343 18.49 -2.20 -6.56
N LEU A 344 18.94 -1.03 -7.02
CA LEU A 344 20.21 -0.94 -7.76
C LEU A 344 21.41 -1.38 -6.91
N ALA A 345 21.61 -0.77 -5.76
CA ALA A 345 22.78 -1.01 -4.92
C ALA A 345 22.89 -2.45 -4.39
N PRO A 346 21.82 -3.08 -3.84
CA PRO A 346 21.87 -4.48 -3.40
C PRO A 346 22.20 -5.48 -4.51
N LEU A 347 21.83 -5.14 -5.76
CA LEU A 347 22.12 -5.96 -6.94
C LEU A 347 23.48 -5.63 -7.58
N GLY A 348 24.22 -4.64 -7.05
CA GLY A 348 25.51 -4.21 -7.59
C GLY A 348 25.40 -3.45 -8.91
N LEU A 349 24.29 -2.75 -9.14
CA LEU A 349 23.96 -2.04 -10.38
C LEU A 349 24.09 -0.53 -10.21
N GLY A 350 24.45 0.17 -11.29
CA GLY A 350 24.45 1.63 -11.37
C GLY A 350 23.15 2.20 -11.96
N PRO A 351 22.97 3.54 -11.91
CA PRO A 351 21.76 4.22 -12.41
C PRO A 351 21.47 3.98 -13.89
N GLU A 352 22.48 3.67 -14.69
CA GLU A 352 22.36 3.35 -16.12
C GLU A 352 21.54 2.09 -16.39
N HIS A 353 21.35 1.23 -15.38
CA HIS A 353 20.59 -0.01 -15.47
C HIS A 353 19.13 0.14 -15.05
N GLN A 354 18.70 1.33 -14.65
CA GLN A 354 17.39 1.59 -14.02
C GLN A 354 16.20 1.08 -14.85
N GLU A 355 16.15 1.39 -16.16
CA GLU A 355 15.03 0.96 -17.03
C GLU A 355 15.00 -0.57 -17.21
N ALA A 356 16.17 -1.16 -17.48
CA ALA A 356 16.28 -2.60 -17.69
C ALA A 356 15.93 -3.38 -16.40
N LEU A 357 16.41 -2.90 -15.26
CA LEU A 357 16.08 -3.47 -13.97
C LEU A 357 14.58 -3.36 -13.66
N GLN A 358 13.99 -2.16 -13.84
CA GLN A 358 12.56 -1.97 -13.54
C GLN A 358 11.68 -2.88 -14.42
N LEU A 359 11.99 -3.01 -15.72
CA LEU A 359 11.26 -3.92 -16.59
C LEU A 359 11.42 -5.39 -16.14
N LEU A 360 12.64 -5.78 -15.69
CA LEU A 360 12.88 -7.11 -15.16
C LEU A 360 12.03 -7.38 -13.90
N LEU A 361 11.98 -6.42 -12.97
CA LEU A 361 11.21 -6.52 -11.72
C LEU A 361 9.70 -6.59 -11.99
N LEU A 362 9.16 -5.74 -12.88
CA LEU A 362 7.77 -5.77 -13.30
C LEU A 362 7.36 -7.14 -13.90
N LYS A 363 8.23 -7.70 -14.76
CA LYS A 363 8.02 -9.03 -15.32
C LYS A 363 8.13 -10.12 -14.26
N LEU A 364 9.07 -10.00 -13.31
CA LEU A 364 9.23 -10.96 -12.22
C LEU A 364 7.99 -11.00 -11.35
N GLU A 365 7.58 -9.86 -10.76
CA GLU A 365 6.47 -9.82 -9.80
C GLU A 365 5.14 -10.25 -10.42
N THR A 366 4.87 -9.84 -11.68
CA THR A 366 3.65 -10.25 -12.39
C THR A 366 3.68 -11.68 -12.93
N SER A 367 4.82 -12.36 -12.84
CA SER A 367 4.96 -13.80 -13.12
C SER A 367 4.80 -14.68 -11.88
N LEU A 368 4.76 -14.10 -10.68
CA LEU A 368 4.54 -14.84 -9.42
C LEU A 368 3.09 -15.36 -9.33
N ILE A 369 2.83 -16.21 -8.34
CA ILE A 369 1.47 -16.64 -8.00
C ILE A 369 0.75 -15.55 -7.20
N GLY A 370 -0.55 -15.40 -7.39
CA GLY A 370 -1.34 -14.38 -6.68
C GLY A 370 -1.53 -13.10 -7.48
N SER A 371 -2.04 -12.08 -6.81
CA SER A 371 -2.18 -10.74 -7.36
C SER A 371 -0.93 -9.89 -7.17
N THR A 372 -0.83 -8.80 -7.91
CA THR A 372 0.33 -7.89 -7.89
C THR A 372 -0.18 -6.46 -7.90
N CYS A 373 0.45 -5.59 -7.10
CA CYS A 373 0.24 -4.15 -7.16
C CYS A 373 1.46 -3.47 -7.80
N VAL A 374 1.22 -2.72 -8.86
CA VAL A 374 2.20 -1.88 -9.55
C VAL A 374 1.93 -0.44 -9.17
N TYR A 375 2.92 0.24 -8.60
CA TYR A 375 2.78 1.63 -8.17
C TYR A 375 2.96 2.59 -9.34
N GLN A 376 2.14 3.66 -9.40
CA GLN A 376 2.25 4.70 -10.44
C GLN A 376 3.70 5.14 -10.65
N GLY A 377 4.14 5.13 -11.92
CA GLY A 377 5.50 5.49 -12.32
C GLY A 377 6.49 4.32 -12.39
N GLU A 378 6.14 3.11 -11.92
CA GLU A 378 6.98 1.93 -12.15
C GLU A 378 7.02 1.56 -13.62
N GLU A 379 5.91 1.70 -14.33
CA GLU A 379 5.81 1.49 -15.78
C GLU A 379 6.64 2.48 -16.61
N LEU A 380 7.11 3.54 -15.96
CA LEU A 380 8.00 4.55 -16.52
C LEU A 380 9.44 4.43 -16.00
N ALA A 381 9.70 3.49 -15.12
CA ALA A 381 10.94 3.38 -14.36
C ALA A 381 11.32 4.70 -13.65
N LEU A 382 10.35 5.40 -13.03
CA LEU A 382 10.65 6.61 -12.26
C LEU A 382 11.50 6.26 -11.03
N SER A 383 12.51 7.08 -10.77
CA SER A 383 13.35 7.01 -9.56
C SER A 383 12.76 7.81 -8.41
N ASP A 384 13.30 7.64 -7.22
CA ASP A 384 13.07 8.58 -6.13
C ASP A 384 13.70 9.94 -6.42
N VAL A 385 13.08 10.99 -5.89
CA VAL A 385 13.63 12.35 -5.92
C VAL A 385 14.36 12.60 -4.60
N GLN A 386 15.70 12.47 -4.62
CA GLN A 386 16.52 12.54 -3.41
C GLN A 386 16.77 13.98 -2.91
N ASP A 387 16.70 14.97 -3.81
CA ASP A 387 17.13 16.36 -3.52
C ASP A 387 15.92 17.27 -3.20
N ILE A 388 14.94 16.79 -2.45
CA ILE A 388 13.83 17.63 -1.98
C ILE A 388 14.35 18.56 -0.90
N PRO A 389 14.27 19.89 -1.09
CA PRO A 389 14.70 20.84 -0.05
C PRO A 389 13.89 20.64 1.24
N LEU A 390 14.53 20.70 2.40
CA LEU A 390 13.86 20.50 3.71
C LEU A 390 12.61 21.39 3.88
N GLY A 391 12.65 22.62 3.35
CA GLY A 391 11.50 23.54 3.41
C GLY A 391 10.35 23.17 2.45
N GLN A 392 10.50 22.17 1.60
CA GLN A 392 9.47 21.64 0.70
C GLN A 392 9.01 20.24 1.08
N MET A 393 9.62 19.65 2.10
CA MET A 393 9.17 18.37 2.63
C MET A 393 7.79 18.50 3.25
N GLN A 394 6.96 17.50 3.03
CA GLN A 394 5.57 17.44 3.49
C GLN A 394 5.32 16.26 4.43
N ASP A 395 6.03 15.12 4.24
CA ASP A 395 5.83 13.93 5.05
C ASP A 395 6.20 14.19 6.52
N PRO A 396 5.23 14.05 7.48
CA PRO A 396 5.50 14.26 8.90
C PRO A 396 6.64 13.37 9.42
N TRP A 397 6.76 12.16 8.90
CA TRP A 397 7.82 11.23 9.30
C TRP A 397 9.20 11.74 8.84
N GLY A 398 9.29 12.20 7.58
CA GLY A 398 10.51 12.82 7.07
C GLY A 398 10.89 14.11 7.79
N ILE A 399 9.91 14.97 8.08
CA ILE A 399 10.14 16.24 8.82
C ILE A 399 10.70 15.97 10.23
N GLU A 400 10.16 14.97 10.95
CA GLU A 400 10.59 14.61 12.30
C GLU A 400 12.03 14.08 12.34
N PHE A 401 12.44 13.29 11.33
CA PHE A 401 13.73 12.60 11.33
C PHE A 401 14.79 13.18 10.39
N ALA A 402 14.49 14.26 9.64
CA ALA A 402 15.48 14.88 8.75
C ALA A 402 16.69 15.42 9.54
N PRO A 403 17.91 15.38 8.98
CA PRO A 403 18.26 14.92 7.63
C PRO A 403 18.61 13.41 7.57
N VAL A 404 18.46 12.66 8.65
CA VAL A 404 18.87 11.25 8.76
C VAL A 404 17.95 10.35 7.95
N PHE A 405 16.67 10.69 7.93
CA PHE A 405 15.64 9.99 7.16
C PHE A 405 14.71 11.02 6.52
N LEU A 406 14.55 10.94 5.20
CA LEU A 406 13.79 11.94 4.42
C LEU A 406 12.30 11.58 4.25
N GLY A 407 11.84 10.53 4.91
CA GLY A 407 10.46 10.09 4.82
C GLY A 407 10.07 9.56 3.44
N ARG A 408 8.80 9.72 3.10
CA ARG A 408 8.14 9.13 1.93
C ARG A 408 7.98 10.09 0.75
N ASP A 409 8.29 11.36 0.91
CA ASP A 409 8.13 12.37 -0.15
C ASP A 409 8.90 12.02 -1.42
N THR A 410 10.06 11.37 -1.27
CA THR A 410 10.94 10.99 -2.38
C THR A 410 10.24 10.11 -3.42
N CYS A 411 9.33 9.23 -3.01
CA CYS A 411 8.56 8.35 -3.89
C CYS A 411 7.16 8.88 -4.22
N ARG A 412 6.73 10.00 -3.61
CA ARG A 412 5.38 10.58 -3.74
C ARG A 412 5.29 11.76 -4.70
N THR A 413 6.40 12.13 -5.36
CA THR A 413 6.44 13.26 -6.28
C THR A 413 5.47 13.07 -7.46
N PRO A 414 4.93 14.17 -8.04
CA PRO A 414 3.93 14.10 -9.10
C PRO A 414 4.37 13.32 -10.34
N MET A 415 3.42 12.64 -10.97
CA MET A 415 3.57 12.03 -12.29
C MET A 415 3.79 13.10 -13.36
N VAL A 416 4.46 12.71 -14.44
CA VAL A 416 4.65 13.54 -15.64
C VAL A 416 3.98 12.85 -16.82
N TRP A 417 3.32 13.62 -17.67
CA TRP A 417 2.48 13.09 -18.74
C TRP A 417 2.98 13.41 -20.14
N ARG A 418 3.43 14.65 -20.38
CA ARG A 418 4.07 15.10 -21.62
C ARG A 418 5.22 16.04 -21.33
N LYS A 419 6.41 15.74 -21.85
CA LYS A 419 7.60 16.56 -21.68
C LYS A 419 7.44 17.94 -22.32
N SER A 420 6.67 18.05 -23.41
CA SER A 420 6.50 19.28 -24.18
C SER A 420 5.50 20.27 -23.59
N ASP A 421 4.72 19.86 -22.59
CA ASP A 421 3.67 20.71 -22.04
C ASP A 421 4.27 21.87 -21.23
N ASN A 422 3.85 22.12 -20.04
CA ASN A 422 4.38 23.18 -19.19
C ASN A 422 5.59 22.72 -18.36
N SER A 423 6.05 23.57 -17.42
CA SER A 423 7.17 23.26 -16.50
C SER A 423 6.92 22.03 -15.63
N TRP A 424 5.66 21.60 -15.49
CA TRP A 424 5.23 20.47 -14.67
C TRP A 424 4.95 19.20 -15.48
N GLY A 425 5.43 19.14 -16.73
CA GLY A 425 5.29 17.96 -17.58
C GLY A 425 3.85 17.50 -17.80
N GLY A 426 2.89 18.44 -17.85
CA GLY A 426 1.48 18.16 -18.03
C GLY A 426 0.76 17.60 -16.79
N PHE A 427 1.40 17.58 -15.62
CA PHE A 427 0.74 17.21 -14.36
C PHE A 427 -0.28 18.27 -13.94
N SER A 428 0.07 19.56 -14.02
CA SER A 428 -0.70 20.70 -13.54
C SER A 428 -0.41 21.94 -14.37
N ASP A 429 -1.36 22.87 -14.43
CA ASP A 429 -1.18 24.24 -14.93
C ASP A 429 -1.01 25.26 -13.79
N ALA A 430 -0.88 24.80 -12.53
CA ALA A 430 -0.68 25.65 -11.37
C ALA A 430 0.66 26.39 -11.39
N PHE A 431 0.78 27.40 -10.51
CA PHE A 431 2.05 28.09 -10.29
C PHE A 431 3.09 27.20 -9.59
N SER A 432 2.65 26.30 -8.74
CA SER A 432 3.50 25.32 -8.02
C SER A 432 2.76 24.01 -7.83
N THR A 433 3.50 22.93 -7.61
CA THR A 433 2.98 21.62 -7.25
C THR A 433 3.21 21.34 -5.76
N TRP A 434 2.42 20.45 -5.17
CA TRP A 434 2.49 20.12 -3.74
C TRP A 434 3.84 19.53 -3.31
N LEU A 435 4.50 18.77 -4.19
CA LEU A 435 5.91 18.35 -4.11
C LEU A 435 6.60 18.68 -5.43
N PRO A 436 7.93 18.87 -5.43
CA PRO A 436 8.67 19.19 -6.65
C PRO A 436 8.63 18.04 -7.67
N ILE A 437 8.67 18.39 -8.96
CA ILE A 437 8.88 17.46 -10.05
C ILE A 437 10.38 17.47 -10.41
N ALA A 438 11.00 16.30 -10.40
CA ALA A 438 12.40 16.17 -10.77
C ALA A 438 12.58 16.30 -12.29
N GLU A 439 13.59 17.05 -12.70
CA GLU A 439 13.94 17.20 -14.12
C GLU A 439 14.14 15.88 -14.86
N PRO A 440 14.80 14.85 -14.29
CA PRO A 440 14.91 13.53 -14.92
C PRO A 440 13.55 12.85 -15.23
N HIS A 441 12.52 13.11 -14.43
CA HIS A 441 11.17 12.56 -14.66
C HIS A 441 10.53 13.11 -15.94
N LEU A 442 10.81 14.36 -16.32
CA LEU A 442 10.30 14.96 -17.56
C LEU A 442 10.72 14.18 -18.82
N SER A 443 11.85 13.48 -18.78
CA SER A 443 12.30 12.64 -19.87
C SER A 443 11.57 11.29 -19.97
N ARG A 444 10.72 10.97 -18.98
CA ARG A 444 9.97 9.71 -18.85
C ARG A 444 8.46 9.98 -18.71
N ALA A 445 7.97 10.94 -19.47
CA ALA A 445 6.57 11.36 -19.41
C ALA A 445 5.63 10.25 -19.93
N GLY A 446 4.56 9.94 -19.18
CA GLY A 446 3.75 8.74 -19.37
C GLY A 446 3.17 8.59 -20.77
N ILE A 447 2.61 9.65 -21.36
CA ILE A 447 2.04 9.57 -22.71
C ILE A 447 3.16 9.47 -23.76
N ASP A 448 4.26 10.21 -23.59
CA ASP A 448 5.41 10.12 -24.50
C ASP A 448 6.03 8.71 -24.48
N GLU A 449 6.11 8.09 -23.29
CA GLU A 449 6.58 6.71 -23.15
C GLU A 449 5.59 5.69 -23.73
N ALA A 450 4.28 5.89 -23.60
CA ALA A 450 3.27 5.03 -24.21
C ALA A 450 3.27 5.10 -25.75
N GLU A 451 3.72 6.22 -26.31
CA GLU A 451 3.87 6.43 -27.74
C GLU A 451 5.25 5.96 -28.27
N ARG A 452 6.24 5.69 -27.39
CA ARG A 452 7.62 5.33 -27.73
C ARG A 452 7.80 3.80 -27.81
N PRO A 453 7.99 3.22 -29.02
CA PRO A 453 8.27 1.79 -29.14
C PRO A 453 9.50 1.36 -28.34
N GLY A 454 9.38 0.27 -27.61
CA GLY A 454 10.48 -0.27 -26.81
C GLY A 454 10.69 0.43 -25.46
N SER A 455 9.84 1.38 -25.05
CA SER A 455 9.80 1.91 -23.69
C SER A 455 9.48 0.84 -22.66
N VAL A 456 9.74 1.10 -21.39
CA VAL A 456 9.33 0.21 -20.30
C VAL A 456 7.81 0.00 -20.33
N TYR A 457 7.04 1.08 -20.51
CA TYR A 457 5.59 1.02 -20.65
C TYR A 457 5.14 0.06 -21.77
N CYS A 458 5.63 0.26 -23.00
CA CYS A 458 5.24 -0.58 -24.14
C CYS A 458 5.62 -2.04 -23.94
N GLN A 459 6.85 -2.31 -23.50
CA GLN A 459 7.32 -3.69 -23.27
C GLN A 459 6.55 -4.37 -22.12
N PHE A 460 6.14 -3.62 -21.11
CA PHE A 460 5.34 -4.17 -20.01
C PHE A 460 3.90 -4.42 -20.46
N ALA A 461 3.28 -3.51 -21.21
CA ALA A 461 1.95 -3.71 -21.79
C ALA A 461 1.88 -4.94 -22.72
N GLU A 462 2.90 -5.11 -23.57
CA GLU A 462 3.04 -6.30 -24.41
C GLU A 462 3.17 -7.57 -23.55
N PHE A 463 3.95 -7.51 -22.48
CA PHE A 463 4.13 -8.63 -21.55
C PHE A 463 2.83 -8.99 -20.83
N LEU A 464 2.06 -8.02 -20.33
CA LEU A 464 0.78 -8.26 -19.68
C LEU A 464 -0.25 -8.86 -20.63
N THR A 465 -0.28 -8.39 -21.89
CA THR A 465 -1.12 -8.97 -22.94
C THR A 465 -0.75 -10.43 -23.21
N TRP A 466 0.55 -10.72 -23.34
CA TRP A 466 1.05 -12.09 -23.50
C TRP A 466 0.71 -12.94 -22.28
N ARG A 467 0.95 -12.43 -21.04
CA ARG A 467 0.69 -13.13 -19.78
C ARG A 467 -0.76 -13.60 -19.67
N LYS A 468 -1.72 -12.74 -20.03
CA LYS A 468 -3.16 -13.06 -19.98
C LYS A 468 -3.54 -14.20 -20.93
N ALA A 469 -2.78 -14.40 -21.98
CA ALA A 469 -2.97 -15.51 -22.92
C ALA A 469 -2.33 -16.83 -22.46
N GLN A 470 -1.56 -16.84 -21.36
CA GLN A 470 -0.86 -18.04 -20.87
C GLN A 470 -1.65 -18.75 -19.77
N PRO A 471 -2.20 -19.95 -19.98
CA PRO A 471 -2.92 -20.69 -18.95
C PRO A 471 -2.12 -20.91 -17.66
N ALA A 472 -0.82 -21.17 -17.77
CA ALA A 472 0.05 -21.37 -16.61
C ALA A 472 0.23 -20.09 -15.76
N MET A 473 0.24 -18.91 -16.39
CA MET A 473 0.33 -17.61 -15.68
C MET A 473 -1.00 -17.23 -15.00
N MET A 474 -2.12 -17.63 -15.59
CA MET A 474 -3.47 -17.32 -15.11
C MET A 474 -4.01 -18.37 -14.11
N ARG A 475 -3.13 -19.17 -13.48
CA ARG A 475 -3.48 -20.11 -12.40
C ARG A 475 -2.74 -19.74 -11.12
N ALA A 476 -3.50 -19.67 -10.03
CA ALA A 476 -3.00 -19.12 -8.77
C ALA A 476 -2.15 -20.09 -7.91
N ASN A 477 -2.04 -21.38 -8.26
CA ASN A 477 -1.66 -22.37 -7.26
C ASN A 477 -0.54 -23.35 -7.65
N ASN A 478 0.18 -23.11 -8.76
CA ASN A 478 1.24 -24.02 -9.18
C ASN A 478 2.51 -23.25 -9.58
N MET A 479 3.36 -23.01 -8.60
CA MET A 479 4.69 -22.43 -8.78
C MET A 479 5.69 -23.23 -7.97
N THR A 480 6.83 -23.54 -8.57
CA THR A 480 7.93 -24.25 -7.89
C THR A 480 9.24 -23.56 -8.22
N LEU A 481 10.02 -23.19 -7.19
CA LEU A 481 11.38 -22.70 -7.38
C LEU A 481 12.27 -23.81 -7.93
N VAL A 482 13.12 -23.45 -8.87
CA VAL A 482 14.12 -24.33 -9.47
C VAL A 482 15.49 -23.84 -9.02
N ALA A 483 16.40 -24.76 -8.68
CA ALA A 483 17.77 -24.36 -8.32
C ALA A 483 18.41 -23.51 -9.41
N SER A 484 18.91 -22.36 -9.05
CA SER A 484 19.44 -21.32 -9.93
C SER A 484 20.85 -20.89 -9.54
N GLY A 485 21.51 -20.15 -10.41
CA GLY A 485 22.79 -19.50 -10.11
C GLY A 485 22.62 -18.32 -9.14
N PRO A 486 23.75 -17.77 -8.62
CA PRO A 486 23.69 -16.72 -7.60
C PRO A 486 23.17 -15.37 -8.10
N LYS A 487 22.97 -15.22 -9.39
CA LYS A 487 22.50 -13.97 -10.04
C LYS A 487 21.20 -14.17 -10.84
N GLU A 488 20.52 -15.26 -10.63
CA GLU A 488 19.27 -15.55 -11.32
C GLU A 488 18.20 -16.13 -10.39
N ILE A 489 16.95 -15.90 -10.75
CA ILE A 489 15.78 -16.53 -10.11
C ILE A 489 15.08 -17.36 -11.18
N VAL A 490 14.86 -18.63 -10.90
CA VAL A 490 14.19 -19.55 -11.82
C VAL A 490 13.05 -20.26 -11.10
N PHE A 491 11.88 -20.26 -11.72
CA PHE A 491 10.74 -21.01 -11.23
C PHE A 491 9.89 -21.54 -12.38
N ASP A 492 9.16 -22.60 -12.10
CA ASP A 492 8.19 -23.19 -13.02
C ASP A 492 6.78 -22.76 -12.63
N ARG A 493 5.97 -22.35 -13.62
CA ARG A 493 4.53 -22.12 -13.53
C ARG A 493 3.83 -23.21 -14.29
N MET A 494 2.85 -23.84 -13.66
CA MET A 494 2.19 -25.02 -14.22
C MET A 494 0.67 -24.86 -14.25
N SER A 495 0.05 -25.38 -15.31
CA SER A 495 -1.39 -25.59 -15.44
C SER A 495 -1.66 -26.99 -15.97
N GLU A 496 -2.93 -27.36 -16.12
CA GLU A 496 -3.32 -28.64 -16.71
C GLU A 496 -2.89 -28.79 -18.19
N THR A 497 -2.67 -27.66 -18.88
CA THR A 497 -2.46 -27.62 -20.34
C THR A 497 -1.13 -26.97 -20.72
N GLN A 498 -0.39 -26.38 -19.80
CA GLN A 498 0.84 -25.65 -20.11
C GLN A 498 1.78 -25.64 -18.90
N ASN A 499 3.07 -25.83 -19.16
CA ASN A 499 4.13 -25.65 -18.19
C ASN A 499 5.14 -24.64 -18.72
N LEU A 500 5.45 -23.63 -17.93
CA LEU A 500 6.36 -22.55 -18.29
C LEU A 500 7.52 -22.48 -17.29
N ARG A 501 8.74 -22.41 -17.78
CA ARG A 501 9.92 -22.03 -17.00
C ARG A 501 10.18 -20.55 -17.15
N CYS A 502 10.16 -19.84 -16.03
CA CYS A 502 10.44 -18.43 -15.91
C CYS A 502 11.85 -18.25 -15.35
N ARG A 503 12.73 -17.55 -16.07
CA ARG A 503 14.10 -17.25 -15.68
C ARG A 503 14.30 -15.74 -15.71
N PHE A 504 14.81 -15.20 -14.61
CA PHE A 504 15.14 -13.78 -14.43
C PHE A 504 16.62 -13.66 -14.09
N ASP A 505 17.39 -13.12 -15.00
CA ASP A 505 18.85 -12.99 -14.90
C ASP A 505 19.20 -11.55 -14.51
N PHE A 506 19.75 -11.36 -13.32
CA PHE A 506 20.14 -10.07 -12.76
C PHE A 506 21.54 -9.60 -13.20
N GLU A 507 22.30 -10.42 -13.91
CA GLU A 507 23.56 -10.01 -14.53
C GLU A 507 23.34 -9.37 -15.89
N THR A 508 22.46 -9.98 -16.70
CA THR A 508 22.12 -9.47 -18.03
C THR A 508 20.87 -8.60 -18.06
N LEU A 509 20.13 -8.53 -16.94
CA LEU A 509 18.84 -7.84 -16.78
C LEU A 509 17.80 -8.31 -17.80
N THR A 510 17.72 -9.61 -18.02
CA THR A 510 16.81 -10.23 -18.99
C THR A 510 15.87 -11.23 -18.35
N ALA A 511 14.61 -11.27 -18.84
CA ALA A 511 13.65 -12.30 -18.53
C ALA A 511 13.48 -13.25 -19.74
N SER A 512 13.48 -14.54 -19.47
CA SER A 512 13.20 -15.59 -20.45
C SER A 512 12.13 -16.52 -19.92
N ILE A 513 11.02 -16.67 -20.67
CA ILE A 513 9.91 -17.54 -20.28
C ILE A 513 9.61 -18.46 -21.46
N ALA A 514 9.70 -19.76 -21.24
CA ALA A 514 9.57 -20.76 -22.28
C ALA A 514 8.77 -21.99 -21.81
N GLU A 515 8.10 -22.67 -22.72
CA GLU A 515 7.47 -23.97 -22.46
C GLU A 515 8.52 -25.05 -22.13
N ILE A 516 8.18 -25.95 -21.18
CA ILE A 516 9.02 -27.06 -20.75
C ILE A 516 8.26 -28.38 -20.79
#